data_94532b4470a03003328361668c21b0c1
#
_entry.id   94532b4470a03003328361668c21b0c1
#
_cell.length_a   1.000
_cell.length_b   1.000
_cell.length_c   1.000
_cell.angle_alpha   90.00
_cell.angle_beta   90.00
_cell.angle_gamma   90.00
#
_symmetry.space_group_name_H-M   'P 1'
#
loop_
_entity.id
_entity.type
_entity.pdbx_description
1 polymer ?
#
loop_
_entity_poly.entity_id
_entity_poly.type
_entity_poly.pdbx_seq_one_letter_code
_entity_poly.pdbx_strand_id
1 'polypeptide(L)'
;MNKKISAVVMAIILTLTSANFSYARTLNDDELGLISQTCGSIKLQLRNIQKIDAKNRALLGSYYETISTNLMLNLNLRLVKNNMASAGLSELQANFSSERDYFKEKYTEYQRELDVLVLIDCRQKPQEFYSQLEKVRTKREKVDNSVKRLNDILIEHRTAVLNLREGL
;
A
#
# COMPACT_ATOMS: atom_id res chain seq x y z
N MET A 1 19.32 24.76 -17.33
CA MET A 1 19.20 24.39 -15.90
C MET A 1 18.55 23.01 -15.81
N ASN A 2 19.28 22.15 -15.82
CA ASN A 2 19.70 20.84 -15.25
C ASN A 2 18.66 19.71 -15.32
N LYS A 3 18.47 19.15 -16.54
CA LYS A 3 17.83 17.84 -16.77
C LYS A 3 18.53 16.69 -16.01
N LYS A 4 19.78 16.87 -15.59
CA LYS A 4 20.57 15.86 -14.85
C LYS A 4 20.18 15.74 -13.38
N ILE A 5 19.73 16.81 -12.72
CA ILE A 5 19.30 16.79 -11.30
C ILE A 5 17.95 16.13 -11.16
N SER A 6 17.05 16.33 -12.13
CA SER A 6 15.73 15.68 -12.13
C SER A 6 15.82 14.15 -12.28
N ALA A 7 16.80 13.67 -13.04
CA ALA A 7 17.00 12.23 -13.25
C ALA A 7 17.57 11.54 -12.00
N VAL A 8 18.42 12.18 -11.22
CA VAL A 8 19.00 11.62 -9.99
C VAL A 8 17.97 11.57 -8.86
N VAL A 9 17.13 12.59 -8.73
CA VAL A 9 16.03 12.60 -7.73
C VAL A 9 14.97 11.56 -8.09
N MET A 10 14.69 11.35 -9.38
CA MET A 10 13.76 10.34 -9.84
C MET A 10 14.33 8.92 -9.70
N ALA A 11 15.64 8.73 -9.86
CA ALA A 11 16.30 7.45 -9.66
C ALA A 11 16.28 6.99 -8.18
N ILE A 12 16.37 7.92 -7.23
CA ILE A 12 16.26 7.62 -5.79
C ILE A 12 14.82 7.16 -5.43
N ILE A 13 13.82 7.58 -6.19
CA ILE A 13 12.41 7.20 -5.97
C ILE A 13 12.05 5.90 -6.73
N LEU A 14 12.71 5.61 -7.86
CA LEU A 14 12.39 4.47 -8.74
C LEU A 14 13.14 3.17 -8.44
N THR A 15 14.19 3.19 -7.61
CA THR A 15 14.88 1.96 -7.17
C THR A 15 14.15 1.26 -6.01
N LEU A 16 12.83 1.26 -6.01
CA LEU A 16 11.97 0.66 -4.99
C LEU A 16 11.65 -0.82 -5.25
N THR A 17 12.34 -1.47 -6.19
CA THR A 17 12.14 -2.90 -6.44
C THR A 17 13.30 -3.70 -5.87
N SER A 18 12.95 -4.51 -4.87
CA SER A 18 13.69 -5.67 -4.37
C SER A 18 15.04 -5.45 -3.69
N ALA A 19 15.04 -5.38 -2.34
CA ALA A 19 15.98 -6.15 -1.51
C ALA A 19 15.54 -6.07 -0.03
N ASN A 20 15.28 -7.22 0.57
CA ASN A 20 15.20 -7.40 2.01
C ASN A 20 16.54 -7.10 2.67
N PHE A 21 16.76 -5.88 3.11
CA PHE A 21 17.84 -5.55 4.04
C PHE A 21 17.40 -4.41 4.95
N SER A 22 16.82 -4.78 6.10
CA SER A 22 16.63 -3.86 7.23
C SER A 22 17.97 -3.66 7.96
N TYR A 23 18.96 -3.09 7.28
CA TYR A 23 20.08 -2.43 7.93
C TYR A 23 19.82 -0.94 7.83
N ALA A 24 19.77 -0.24 8.98
CA ALA A 24 19.83 1.20 9.00
C ALA A 24 21.19 1.62 8.38
N ARG A 25 21.19 1.80 7.04
CA ARG A 25 22.37 2.29 6.33
C ARG A 25 22.67 3.69 6.86
N THR A 26 23.83 3.86 7.46
CA THR A 26 24.33 5.19 7.74
C THR A 26 24.74 5.84 6.42
N LEU A 27 24.12 6.98 6.12
CA LEU A 27 24.48 7.76 4.95
C LEU A 27 25.85 8.43 5.18
N ASN A 28 26.59 8.60 4.09
CA ASN A 28 27.81 9.39 4.12
C ASN A 28 27.51 10.92 4.10
N ASP A 29 28.50 11.76 4.35
CA ASP A 29 28.31 13.21 4.44
C ASP A 29 27.82 13.83 3.12
N ASP A 30 28.21 13.30 1.97
CA ASP A 30 27.76 13.78 0.66
C ASP A 30 26.27 13.46 0.45
N GLU A 31 25.81 12.27 0.82
CA GLU A 31 24.39 11.87 0.76
C GLU A 31 23.55 12.73 1.71
N LEU A 32 24.02 12.99 2.92
CA LEU A 32 23.35 13.88 3.88
C LEU A 32 23.29 15.33 3.36
N GLY A 33 24.37 15.79 2.76
CA GLY A 33 24.46 17.10 2.10
C GLY A 33 23.45 17.24 0.96
N LEU A 34 23.29 16.21 0.14
CA LEU A 34 22.31 16.18 -0.94
C LEU A 34 20.86 16.26 -0.43
N ILE A 35 20.53 15.52 0.63
CA ILE A 35 19.21 15.57 1.27
C ILE A 35 18.93 16.99 1.78
N SER A 36 19.89 17.61 2.47
CA SER A 36 19.76 18.97 2.98
C SER A 36 19.53 20.00 1.87
N GLN A 37 20.29 19.92 0.78
CA GLN A 37 20.19 20.84 -0.36
C GLN A 37 18.86 20.70 -1.11
N THR A 38 18.37 19.47 -1.28
CA THR A 38 17.14 19.17 -2.04
C THR A 38 15.88 19.10 -1.17
N CYS A 39 16.00 19.36 0.13
CA CYS A 39 14.94 19.24 1.13
C CYS A 39 13.61 19.89 0.73
N GLY A 40 13.63 21.09 0.15
CA GLY A 40 12.41 21.78 -0.29
C GLY A 40 11.65 21.02 -1.38
N SER A 41 12.37 20.50 -2.37
CA SER A 41 11.80 19.70 -3.46
C SER A 41 11.24 18.36 -2.95
N ILE A 42 12.00 17.69 -2.08
CA ILE A 42 11.58 16.43 -1.46
C ILE A 42 10.29 16.63 -0.66
N LYS A 43 10.21 17.64 0.19
CA LYS A 43 9.00 17.94 0.98
C LYS A 43 7.78 18.23 0.11
N LEU A 44 7.96 18.95 -0.99
CA LEU A 44 6.86 19.20 -1.91
C LEU A 44 6.32 17.90 -2.52
N GLN A 45 7.21 17.00 -2.95
CA GLN A 45 6.82 15.70 -3.49
C GLN A 45 6.14 14.81 -2.44
N LEU A 46 6.66 14.76 -1.20
CA LEU A 46 6.05 14.00 -0.11
C LEU A 46 4.64 14.47 0.23
N ARG A 47 4.40 15.79 0.24
CA ARG A 47 3.05 16.35 0.45
C ARG A 47 2.09 15.97 -0.69
N ASN A 48 2.57 15.91 -1.92
CA ASN A 48 1.77 15.45 -3.05
C ASN A 48 1.44 13.96 -2.93
N ILE A 49 2.41 13.12 -2.56
CA ILE A 49 2.21 11.70 -2.26
C ILE A 49 1.17 11.54 -1.15
N GLN A 50 1.31 12.26 -0.03
CA GLN A 50 0.37 12.24 1.09
C GLN A 50 -1.07 12.52 0.65
N LYS A 51 -1.28 13.53 -0.20
CA LYS A 51 -2.61 13.86 -0.75
C LYS A 51 -3.16 12.75 -1.65
N ILE A 52 -2.34 12.23 -2.54
CA ILE A 52 -2.75 11.18 -3.49
C ILE A 52 -3.07 9.89 -2.72
N ASP A 53 -2.23 9.51 -1.79
CA ASP A 53 -2.40 8.29 -1.02
C ASP A 53 -3.61 8.38 -0.07
N ALA A 54 -3.88 9.53 0.53
CA ALA A 54 -5.11 9.73 1.31
C ALA A 54 -6.38 9.52 0.46
N LYS A 55 -6.37 10.00 -0.79
CA LYS A 55 -7.45 9.80 -1.75
C LYS A 55 -7.58 8.33 -2.17
N ASN A 56 -6.46 7.69 -2.46
CA ASN A 56 -6.42 6.27 -2.84
C ASN A 56 -6.92 5.37 -1.70
N ARG A 57 -6.57 5.68 -0.45
CA ARG A 57 -7.09 4.97 0.72
C ARG A 57 -8.61 4.98 0.77
N ALA A 58 -9.21 6.15 0.58
CA ALA A 58 -10.66 6.29 0.63
C ALA A 58 -11.33 5.48 -0.50
N LEU A 59 -10.79 5.59 -1.72
CA LEU A 59 -11.31 4.88 -2.89
C LEU A 59 -11.17 3.35 -2.77
N LEU A 60 -9.98 2.86 -2.46
CA LEU A 60 -9.73 1.42 -2.31
C LEU A 60 -10.49 0.85 -1.11
N GLY A 61 -10.54 1.57 0.01
CA GLY A 61 -11.31 1.14 1.17
C GLY A 61 -12.79 0.96 0.86
N SER A 62 -13.41 1.92 0.18
CA SER A 62 -14.81 1.82 -0.27
C SER A 62 -15.01 0.71 -1.29
N TYR A 63 -14.08 0.54 -2.24
CA TYR A 63 -14.14 -0.51 -3.25
C TYR A 63 -14.11 -1.91 -2.63
N TYR A 64 -13.14 -2.18 -1.75
CA TYR A 64 -13.03 -3.47 -1.08
C TYR A 64 -14.20 -3.74 -0.12
N GLU A 65 -14.72 -2.71 0.55
CA GLU A 65 -15.92 -2.83 1.37
C GLU A 65 -17.12 -3.28 0.52
N THR A 66 -17.35 -2.62 -0.61
CA THR A 66 -18.45 -2.96 -1.53
C THR A 66 -18.32 -4.38 -2.06
N ILE A 67 -17.13 -4.82 -2.44
CA ILE A 67 -16.91 -6.20 -2.90
C ILE A 67 -17.23 -7.19 -1.80
N SER A 68 -16.68 -6.98 -0.60
CA SER A 68 -16.86 -7.89 0.52
C SER A 68 -18.33 -8.05 0.92
N THR A 69 -19.03 -6.91 1.12
CA THR A 69 -20.38 -6.90 1.71
C THR A 69 -21.50 -7.01 0.67
N ASN A 70 -21.37 -6.31 -0.47
CA ASN A 70 -22.46 -6.25 -1.45
C ASN A 70 -22.35 -7.32 -2.53
N LEU A 71 -21.16 -7.83 -2.82
CA LEU A 71 -20.98 -8.86 -3.83
C LEU A 71 -20.79 -10.24 -3.22
N MET A 72 -19.68 -10.46 -2.50
CA MET A 72 -19.31 -11.78 -1.99
C MET A 72 -20.32 -12.29 -0.95
N LEU A 73 -20.62 -11.50 0.07
CA LEU A 73 -21.56 -11.90 1.13
C LEU A 73 -22.97 -12.17 0.57
N ASN A 74 -23.48 -11.28 -0.28
CA ASN A 74 -24.82 -11.47 -0.86
C ASN A 74 -24.90 -12.68 -1.78
N LEU A 75 -23.83 -12.99 -2.54
CA LEU A 75 -23.78 -14.22 -3.32
C LEU A 75 -23.85 -15.44 -2.41
N ASN A 76 -23.03 -15.50 -1.36
CA ASN A 76 -23.03 -16.61 -0.41
C ASN A 76 -24.40 -16.82 0.24
N LEU A 77 -25.07 -15.75 0.67
CA LEU A 77 -26.42 -15.82 1.26
C LEU A 77 -27.43 -16.39 0.26
N ARG A 78 -27.35 -16.02 -1.02
CA ARG A 78 -28.25 -16.58 -2.07
C ARG A 78 -27.99 -18.06 -2.33
N LEU A 79 -26.71 -18.48 -2.35
CA LEU A 79 -26.36 -19.89 -2.53
C LEU A 79 -26.92 -20.75 -1.38
N VAL A 80 -26.67 -20.31 -0.13
CA VAL A 80 -27.21 -20.98 1.06
C VAL A 80 -28.74 -21.07 1.00
N LYS A 81 -29.44 -19.99 0.65
CA LYS A 81 -30.90 -19.95 0.54
C LYS A 81 -31.44 -20.92 -0.50
N ASN A 82 -30.70 -21.21 -1.56
CA ASN A 82 -31.07 -22.14 -2.61
C ASN A 82 -30.49 -23.56 -2.42
N ASN A 83 -30.00 -23.89 -1.22
CA ASN A 83 -29.38 -25.17 -0.89
C ASN A 83 -28.21 -25.55 -1.81
N MET A 84 -27.49 -24.57 -2.32
CA MET A 84 -26.29 -24.76 -3.15
C MET A 84 -25.04 -24.79 -2.30
N ALA A 85 -24.08 -25.64 -2.68
CA ALA A 85 -22.78 -25.70 -2.00
C ALA A 85 -22.03 -24.37 -2.13
N SER A 86 -21.68 -23.75 -1.00
CA SER A 86 -21.02 -22.44 -0.94
C SER A 86 -19.81 -22.40 -0.02
N ALA A 87 -19.37 -23.54 0.53
CA ALA A 87 -18.32 -23.58 1.55
C ALA A 87 -17.03 -22.88 1.10
N GLY A 88 -16.53 -23.19 -0.09
CA GLY A 88 -15.31 -22.55 -0.62
C GLY A 88 -15.47 -21.05 -0.89
N LEU A 89 -16.64 -20.61 -1.39
CA LEU A 89 -16.91 -19.19 -1.60
C LEU A 89 -17.06 -18.43 -0.28
N SER A 90 -17.62 -19.06 0.75
CA SER A 90 -17.72 -18.47 2.10
C SER A 90 -16.34 -18.30 2.75
N GLU A 91 -15.45 -19.26 2.57
CA GLU A 91 -14.07 -19.17 3.04
C GLU A 91 -13.32 -18.02 2.34
N LEU A 92 -13.42 -17.93 1.00
CA LEU A 92 -12.80 -16.84 0.25
C LEU A 92 -13.34 -15.47 0.67
N GLN A 93 -14.63 -15.35 0.95
CA GLN A 93 -15.22 -14.13 1.47
C GLN A 93 -14.69 -13.78 2.87
N ALA A 94 -14.52 -14.74 3.76
CA ALA A 94 -13.95 -14.53 5.08
C ALA A 94 -12.48 -14.09 5.00
N ASN A 95 -11.69 -14.76 4.14
CA ASN A 95 -10.30 -14.41 3.88
C ASN A 95 -10.17 -13.00 3.29
N PHE A 96 -11.02 -12.64 2.34
CA PHE A 96 -11.08 -11.29 1.76
C PHE A 96 -11.41 -10.23 2.82
N SER A 97 -12.38 -10.49 3.68
CA SER A 97 -12.75 -9.56 4.76
C SER A 97 -11.62 -9.34 5.74
N SER A 98 -10.93 -10.41 6.14
CA SER A 98 -9.77 -10.35 7.01
C SER A 98 -8.60 -9.55 6.39
N GLU A 99 -8.29 -9.82 5.12
CA GLU A 99 -7.22 -9.11 4.41
C GLU A 99 -7.59 -7.63 4.17
N ARG A 100 -8.87 -7.31 3.90
CA ARG A 100 -9.36 -5.93 3.82
C ARG A 100 -9.14 -5.17 5.13
N ASP A 101 -9.41 -5.79 6.27
CA ASP A 101 -9.23 -5.15 7.57
C ASP A 101 -7.74 -4.96 7.88
N TYR A 102 -6.90 -5.93 7.51
CA TYR A 102 -5.44 -5.80 7.55
C TYR A 102 -4.96 -4.64 6.65
N PHE A 103 -5.47 -4.52 5.43
CA PHE A 103 -5.17 -3.39 4.53
C PHE A 103 -5.50 -2.04 5.20
N LYS A 104 -6.68 -1.90 5.80
CA LYS A 104 -7.09 -0.66 6.51
C LYS A 104 -6.12 -0.30 7.63
N GLU A 105 -5.72 -1.29 8.42
CA GLU A 105 -4.75 -1.12 9.51
C GLU A 105 -3.38 -0.68 8.97
N LYS A 106 -2.82 -1.41 8.00
CA LYS A 106 -1.48 -1.12 7.45
C LYS A 106 -1.44 0.20 6.70
N TYR A 107 -2.51 0.56 6.03
CA TYR A 107 -2.60 1.87 5.39
C TYR A 107 -2.61 3.01 6.43
N THR A 108 -3.28 2.83 7.55
CA THR A 108 -3.30 3.81 8.65
C THR A 108 -1.91 3.95 9.29
N GLU A 109 -1.21 2.83 9.50
CA GLU A 109 0.18 2.85 9.99
C GLU A 109 1.09 3.61 9.02
N TYR A 110 1.01 3.30 7.72
CA TYR A 110 1.79 3.96 6.67
C TYR A 110 1.55 5.47 6.66
N GLN A 111 0.30 5.91 6.68
CA GLN A 111 -0.03 7.33 6.68
C GLN A 111 0.54 8.06 7.90
N ARG A 112 0.43 7.45 9.09
CA ARG A 112 1.01 8.04 10.31
C ARG A 112 2.51 8.23 10.20
N GLU A 113 3.25 7.24 9.69
CA GLU A 113 4.69 7.37 9.50
C GLU A 113 5.05 8.40 8.42
N LEU A 114 4.23 8.52 7.37
CA LEU A 114 4.40 9.55 6.34
C LEU A 114 4.14 10.96 6.88
N ASP A 115 3.14 11.13 7.75
CA ASP A 115 2.84 12.40 8.42
C ASP A 115 4.03 12.84 9.27
N VAL A 116 4.63 11.93 10.04
CA VAL A 116 5.85 12.20 10.82
C VAL A 116 7.00 12.61 9.90
N LEU A 117 7.22 11.89 8.78
CA LEU A 117 8.29 12.19 7.82
C LEU A 117 8.17 13.61 7.26
N VAL A 118 6.96 14.04 6.91
CA VAL A 118 6.71 15.38 6.35
C VAL A 118 7.02 16.49 7.35
N LEU A 119 6.95 16.22 8.66
CA LEU A 119 7.24 17.20 9.70
C LEU A 119 8.74 17.37 9.98
N ILE A 120 9.57 16.35 9.75
CA ILE A 120 11.02 16.42 10.01
C ILE A 120 11.67 17.46 9.11
N ASP A 121 12.50 18.32 9.68
CA ASP A 121 13.31 19.26 8.91
C ASP A 121 14.53 18.57 8.32
N CYS A 122 14.41 18.17 7.05
CA CYS A 122 15.47 17.47 6.34
C CYS A 122 16.74 18.31 6.06
N ARG A 123 16.71 19.64 6.28
CA ARG A 123 17.90 20.49 6.20
C ARG A 123 18.75 20.38 7.46
N GLN A 124 18.08 20.43 8.61
CA GLN A 124 18.77 20.40 9.91
C GLN A 124 19.02 18.98 10.39
N LYS A 125 18.17 18.02 10.00
CA LYS A 125 18.17 16.65 10.50
C LYS A 125 18.10 15.60 9.36
N PRO A 126 19.05 15.64 8.41
CA PRO A 126 18.99 14.76 7.23
C PRO A 126 19.04 13.26 7.58
N GLN A 127 19.82 12.87 8.59
CA GLN A 127 19.90 11.48 9.04
C GLN A 127 18.58 10.99 9.69
N GLU A 128 17.95 11.82 10.54
CA GLU A 128 16.65 11.51 11.14
C GLU A 128 15.57 11.37 10.05
N PHE A 129 15.59 12.30 9.09
CA PHE A 129 14.69 12.27 7.93
C PHE A 129 14.85 10.98 7.12
N TYR A 130 16.09 10.57 6.83
CA TYR A 130 16.34 9.34 6.09
C TYR A 130 15.88 8.10 6.87
N SER A 131 16.18 8.03 8.16
CA SER A 131 15.73 6.92 9.01
C SER A 131 14.20 6.80 9.05
N GLN A 132 13.50 7.92 9.08
CA GLN A 132 12.04 7.94 9.02
C GLN A 132 11.51 7.56 7.63
N LEU A 133 12.20 7.96 6.55
CA LEU A 133 11.87 7.57 5.19
C LEU A 133 11.91 6.04 5.01
N GLU A 134 12.92 5.37 5.59
CA GLU A 134 13.01 3.90 5.54
C GLU A 134 11.83 3.23 6.27
N LYS A 135 11.39 3.79 7.40
CA LYS A 135 10.17 3.29 8.07
C LYS A 135 8.93 3.45 7.19
N VAL A 136 8.78 4.60 6.54
CA VAL A 136 7.68 4.86 5.61
C VAL A 136 7.69 3.86 4.46
N ARG A 137 8.85 3.56 3.87
CA ARG A 137 9.02 2.56 2.80
C ARG A 137 8.58 1.17 3.26
N THR A 138 9.05 0.73 4.41
CA THR A 138 8.67 -0.57 4.99
C THR A 138 7.16 -0.68 5.26
N LYS A 139 6.54 0.41 5.72
CA LYS A 139 5.08 0.42 5.92
C LYS A 139 4.32 0.40 4.61
N ARG A 140 4.78 1.12 3.60
CA ARG A 140 4.20 1.12 2.26
C ARG A 140 4.24 -0.26 1.60
N GLU A 141 5.36 -0.96 1.73
CA GLU A 141 5.49 -2.33 1.23
C GLU A 141 4.43 -3.28 1.82
N LYS A 142 4.09 -3.13 3.11
CA LYS A 142 3.01 -3.91 3.73
C LYS A 142 1.65 -3.61 3.11
N VAL A 143 1.38 -2.35 2.77
CA VAL A 143 0.16 -1.96 2.06
C VAL A 143 0.12 -2.58 0.65
N ASP A 144 1.21 -2.48 -0.10
CA ASP A 144 1.32 -3.03 -1.45
C ASP A 144 1.14 -4.56 -1.46
N ASN A 145 1.71 -5.25 -0.48
CA ASN A 145 1.56 -6.69 -0.32
C ASN A 145 0.11 -7.08 0.03
N SER A 146 -0.58 -6.27 0.83
CA SER A 146 -2.00 -6.49 1.14
C SER A 146 -2.89 -6.27 -0.08
N VAL A 147 -2.63 -5.24 -0.89
CA VAL A 147 -3.34 -5.03 -2.16
C VAL A 147 -3.17 -6.22 -3.11
N LYS A 148 -1.96 -6.78 -3.22
CA LYS A 148 -1.72 -7.97 -4.03
C LYS A 148 -2.55 -9.16 -3.54
N ARG A 149 -2.53 -9.44 -2.23
CA ARG A 149 -3.31 -10.53 -1.63
C ARG A 149 -4.82 -10.37 -1.85
N LEU A 150 -5.35 -9.15 -1.69
CA LEU A 150 -6.75 -8.87 -1.99
C LEU A 150 -7.09 -9.19 -3.46
N ASN A 151 -6.22 -8.82 -4.40
CA ASN A 151 -6.42 -9.13 -5.80
C ASN A 151 -6.34 -10.63 -6.09
N ASP A 152 -5.41 -11.35 -5.46
CA ASP A 152 -5.30 -12.81 -5.60
C ASP A 152 -6.58 -13.50 -5.11
N ILE A 153 -7.11 -13.13 -3.94
CA ILE A 153 -8.38 -13.67 -3.42
C ILE A 153 -9.55 -13.34 -4.37
N LEU A 154 -9.58 -12.16 -4.99
CA LEU A 154 -10.60 -11.82 -5.98
C LEU A 154 -10.53 -12.69 -7.23
N ILE A 155 -9.34 -13.03 -7.70
CA ILE A 155 -9.14 -13.92 -8.84
C ILE A 155 -9.62 -15.33 -8.49
N GLU A 156 -9.27 -15.84 -7.32
CA GLU A 156 -9.72 -17.15 -6.82
C GLU A 156 -11.24 -17.19 -6.67
N HIS A 157 -11.84 -16.16 -6.07
CA HIS A 157 -13.28 -16.06 -5.92
C HIS A 157 -14.00 -16.04 -7.28
N ARG A 158 -13.50 -15.26 -8.24
CA ARG A 158 -14.02 -15.23 -9.60
C ARG A 158 -13.99 -16.62 -10.25
N THR A 159 -12.87 -17.31 -10.12
CA THR A 159 -12.71 -18.67 -10.66
C THR A 159 -13.69 -19.64 -10.02
N ALA A 160 -13.84 -19.60 -8.70
CA ALA A 160 -14.81 -20.43 -7.98
C ALA A 160 -16.27 -20.16 -8.42
N VAL A 161 -16.62 -18.90 -8.68
CA VAL A 161 -17.95 -18.54 -9.20
C VAL A 161 -18.17 -19.07 -10.61
N LEU A 162 -17.16 -19.01 -11.48
CA LEU A 162 -17.26 -19.55 -12.85
C LEU A 162 -17.44 -21.06 -12.84
N ASN A 163 -16.67 -21.78 -12.03
CA ASN A 163 -16.78 -23.24 -11.88
C ASN A 163 -18.16 -23.65 -11.33
N LEU A 164 -18.70 -22.88 -10.37
CA LEU A 164 -20.04 -23.13 -9.87
C LEU A 164 -21.10 -23.01 -10.99
N ARG A 165 -20.96 -22.01 -11.86
CA ARG A 165 -21.89 -21.82 -12.99
C ARG A 165 -21.81 -22.94 -14.03
N GLU A 166 -20.63 -23.51 -14.27
CA GLU A 166 -20.41 -24.59 -15.22
C GLU A 166 -20.94 -25.95 -14.69
N GLY A 167 -21.11 -26.08 -13.38
CA GLY A 167 -21.65 -27.27 -12.72
C GLY A 167 -23.19 -27.27 -12.54
N LEU A 168 -23.87 -26.19 -12.98
CA LEU A 168 -25.33 -26.04 -12.94
C LEU A 168 -25.94 -26.41 -14.28
#